data_43bf19a6f560e0fa82415f94743155f0
#
_entry.id   43bf19a6f560e0fa82415f94743155f0
#
_cell.length_a   1.000
_cell.length_b   1.000
_cell.length_c   1.000
_cell.angle_alpha   90.00
_cell.angle_beta   90.00
_cell.angle_gamma   90.00
#
_symmetry.space_group_name_H-M   'P 1'
#
loop_
_entity.id
_entity.type
_entity.pdbx_description
1 polymer ?
#
loop_
_entity_poly.entity_id
_entity_poly.type
_entity_poly.pdbx_seq_one_letter_code
_entity_poly.pdbx_strand_id
1 'polypeptide(L)'
;QVTLITDAEAAKSVGLAEKLRAEKEHPKADVWWSNECFLTIGLAEEGLLTPFDPPAAADIPAKFKDPQHRWAGSVLRVRMLVSTAKHPGDWKPPTHLRDLMLPQFKGHVALARPTAGTTGGHVAALYTIWGKDKADEFFRGLHANGVTLVGGNSIVAESVARGDIWAGICDNDDAADASANIAKLDANLPDQADGEEGTLAMPCTAGLVAGAPHSEAAKRLIDFLLSRQTDQKLIEAKFAWCSARDAAAKGKFMTVDYQAVAKQMPAAIRQATAIMEGR
;
A
#
# COMPACT_ATOMS: atom_id res chain seq x y z
N GLN A 1 -26.08 12.16 7.55
CA GLN A 1 -25.76 10.72 7.67
C GLN A 1 -24.80 10.33 6.56
N VAL A 2 -23.79 9.49 6.86
CA VAL A 2 -22.84 8.92 5.89
C VAL A 2 -23.14 7.43 5.78
N THR A 3 -23.22 6.93 4.54
CA THR A 3 -23.29 5.49 4.27
C THR A 3 -21.95 5.04 3.76
N LEU A 4 -21.31 4.11 4.46
CA LEU A 4 -20.03 3.53 4.07
C LEU A 4 -20.26 2.21 3.33
N ILE A 5 -19.66 2.08 2.15
CA ILE A 5 -19.60 0.83 1.39
C ILE A 5 -18.13 0.40 1.35
N THR A 6 -17.86 -0.81 1.80
CA THR A 6 -16.50 -1.38 1.86
C THR A 6 -16.37 -2.57 0.93
N ASP A 7 -15.15 -2.86 0.51
CA ASP A 7 -14.79 -4.06 -0.23
C ASP A 7 -14.07 -5.07 0.69
N ALA A 8 -14.03 -6.33 0.31
CA ALA A 8 -13.24 -7.33 1.01
C ALA A 8 -11.73 -7.13 0.72
N GLU A 9 -10.87 -7.47 1.67
CA GLU A 9 -9.41 -7.35 1.51
C GLU A 9 -8.90 -8.07 0.25
N ALA A 10 -9.40 -9.26 -0.02
CA ALA A 10 -9.03 -10.03 -1.21
C ALA A 10 -9.36 -9.33 -2.53
N ALA A 11 -10.40 -8.48 -2.55
CA ALA A 11 -10.80 -7.69 -3.72
C ALA A 11 -9.92 -6.44 -3.92
N LYS A 12 -9.18 -6.01 -2.88
CA LYS A 12 -8.23 -4.87 -2.92
C LYS A 12 -8.81 -3.61 -3.56
N SER A 13 -10.07 -3.29 -3.18
CA SER A 13 -10.87 -2.17 -3.71
C SER A 13 -11.17 -2.22 -5.22
N VAL A 14 -10.78 -3.27 -5.93
CA VAL A 14 -11.07 -3.42 -7.37
C VAL A 14 -12.57 -3.47 -7.62
N GLY A 15 -13.34 -4.19 -6.78
CA GLY A 15 -14.79 -4.28 -6.90
C GLY A 15 -15.49 -2.92 -6.76
N LEU A 16 -15.04 -2.07 -5.83
CA LEU A 16 -15.57 -0.72 -5.69
C LEU A 16 -15.18 0.19 -6.87
N ALA A 17 -13.97 0.05 -7.40
CA ALA A 17 -13.54 0.80 -8.59
C ALA A 17 -14.37 0.41 -9.82
N GLU A 18 -14.62 -0.90 -10.05
CA GLU A 18 -15.51 -1.38 -11.11
C GLU A 18 -16.95 -0.88 -10.94
N LYS A 19 -17.42 -0.81 -9.69
CA LYS A 19 -18.74 -0.24 -9.40
C LYS A 19 -18.82 1.24 -9.79
N LEU A 20 -17.80 2.05 -9.47
CA LEU A 20 -17.74 3.45 -9.92
C LEU A 20 -17.75 3.56 -11.45
N ARG A 21 -17.01 2.70 -12.15
CA ARG A 21 -17.00 2.64 -13.62
C ARG A 21 -18.38 2.33 -14.19
N ALA A 22 -19.06 1.33 -13.63
CA ALA A 22 -20.40 0.94 -14.06
C ALA A 22 -21.47 2.01 -13.79
N GLU A 23 -21.27 2.83 -12.76
CA GLU A 23 -22.19 3.90 -12.34
C GLU A 23 -21.84 5.26 -12.95
N LYS A 24 -20.86 5.33 -13.89
CA LYS A 24 -20.32 6.60 -14.43
C LYS A 24 -21.39 7.57 -14.94
N GLU A 25 -22.39 7.08 -15.67
CA GLU A 25 -23.46 7.91 -16.23
C GLU A 25 -24.52 8.34 -15.19
N HIS A 26 -24.63 7.59 -14.10
CA HIS A 26 -25.56 7.84 -13.01
C HIS A 26 -24.89 7.54 -11.67
N PRO A 27 -23.96 8.39 -11.22
CA PRO A 27 -23.18 8.17 -10.00
C PRO A 27 -24.09 8.06 -8.76
N LYS A 28 -23.80 7.07 -7.92
CA LYS A 28 -24.47 6.87 -6.64
C LYS A 28 -23.58 7.19 -5.45
N ALA A 29 -22.27 7.10 -5.65
CA ALA A 29 -21.27 7.44 -4.65
C ALA A 29 -20.95 8.94 -4.72
N ASP A 30 -20.64 9.51 -3.55
CA ASP A 30 -20.24 10.91 -3.42
C ASP A 30 -18.73 11.05 -3.25
N VAL A 31 -18.10 10.15 -2.48
CA VAL A 31 -16.70 10.20 -2.11
C VAL A 31 -16.04 8.87 -2.40
N TRP A 32 -14.90 8.91 -3.06
CA TRP A 32 -13.94 7.82 -3.09
C TRP A 32 -12.94 8.01 -1.95
N TRP A 33 -12.79 7.01 -1.08
CA TRP A 33 -11.80 6.99 0.00
C TRP A 33 -11.05 5.67 -0.04
N SER A 34 -9.74 5.71 -0.26
CA SER A 34 -8.91 4.53 -0.48
C SER A 34 -7.71 4.49 0.47
N ASN A 35 -7.31 3.29 0.84
CA ASN A 35 -6.12 3.02 1.64
C ASN A 35 -4.82 3.04 0.82
N GLU A 36 -4.89 3.36 -0.48
CA GLU A 36 -3.75 3.50 -1.39
C GLU A 36 -4.09 4.46 -2.54
N CYS A 37 -3.09 4.88 -3.29
CA CYS A 37 -3.26 5.91 -4.33
C CYS A 37 -3.39 5.36 -5.76
N PHE A 38 -2.99 4.13 -6.04
CA PHE A 38 -2.83 3.66 -7.43
C PHE A 38 -4.16 3.47 -8.15
N LEU A 39 -5.17 2.87 -7.49
CA LEU A 39 -6.52 2.81 -8.03
C LEU A 39 -7.15 4.20 -8.15
N THR A 40 -6.88 5.06 -7.16
CA THR A 40 -7.36 6.44 -7.18
C THR A 40 -6.82 7.21 -8.37
N ILE A 41 -5.53 7.05 -8.70
CA ILE A 41 -4.90 7.63 -9.90
C ILE A 41 -5.61 7.13 -11.16
N GLY A 42 -5.84 5.82 -11.26
CA GLY A 42 -6.57 5.23 -12.40
C GLY A 42 -7.96 5.83 -12.57
N LEU A 43 -8.76 5.89 -11.50
CA LEU A 43 -10.09 6.48 -11.52
C LEU A 43 -10.08 7.97 -11.90
N ALA A 44 -9.08 8.72 -11.43
CA ALA A 44 -8.90 10.11 -11.79
C ALA A 44 -8.58 10.28 -13.28
N GLU A 45 -7.68 9.46 -13.85
CA GLU A 45 -7.36 9.49 -15.29
C GLU A 45 -8.54 9.08 -16.18
N GLU A 46 -9.43 8.23 -15.68
CA GLU A 46 -10.68 7.84 -16.34
C GLU A 46 -11.79 8.91 -16.24
N GLY A 47 -11.53 10.02 -15.53
CA GLY A 47 -12.50 11.10 -15.33
C GLY A 47 -13.62 10.77 -14.35
N LEU A 48 -13.41 9.80 -13.47
CA LEU A 48 -14.37 9.41 -12.43
C LEU A 48 -14.24 10.24 -11.15
N LEU A 49 -13.18 11.02 -11.03
CA LEU A 49 -12.97 11.98 -9.94
C LEU A 49 -12.90 13.39 -10.53
N THR A 50 -13.50 14.34 -9.82
CA THR A 50 -13.56 15.76 -10.25
C THR A 50 -12.69 16.63 -9.35
N PRO A 51 -12.09 17.73 -9.87
CA PRO A 51 -11.24 18.63 -9.09
C PRO A 51 -11.98 19.23 -7.87
N PHE A 52 -11.30 19.20 -6.73
CA PHE A 52 -11.73 19.87 -5.51
C PHE A 52 -10.50 20.16 -4.62
N ASP A 53 -10.39 21.38 -4.13
CA ASP A 53 -9.35 21.83 -3.19
C ASP A 53 -9.91 21.90 -1.77
N PRO A 54 -9.83 20.84 -0.95
CA PRO A 54 -10.25 20.90 0.43
C PRO A 54 -9.29 21.77 1.25
N PRO A 55 -9.79 22.74 2.04
CA PRO A 55 -8.96 23.58 2.91
C PRO A 55 -8.01 22.77 3.81
N ALA A 56 -8.47 21.64 4.32
CA ALA A 56 -7.66 20.74 5.15
C ALA A 56 -6.46 20.11 4.40
N ALA A 57 -6.44 20.12 3.08
CA ALA A 57 -5.32 19.60 2.30
C ALA A 57 -4.26 20.65 1.93
N ALA A 58 -4.41 21.90 2.36
CA ALA A 58 -3.53 23.00 1.96
C ALA A 58 -2.05 22.73 2.32
N ASP A 59 -1.79 22.14 3.49
CA ASP A 59 -0.47 21.84 4.02
C ASP A 59 0.03 20.41 3.73
N ILE A 60 -0.73 19.60 2.96
CA ILE A 60 -0.27 18.31 2.46
C ILE A 60 0.78 18.55 1.36
N PRO A 61 1.97 17.91 1.42
CA PRO A 61 2.98 18.06 0.39
C PRO A 61 2.47 17.69 -1.00
N ALA A 62 2.90 18.43 -2.03
CA ALA A 62 2.41 18.27 -3.41
C ALA A 62 2.58 16.83 -3.96
N LYS A 63 3.64 16.12 -3.57
CA LYS A 63 3.86 14.72 -3.99
C LYS A 63 2.77 13.74 -3.53
N PHE A 64 1.94 14.11 -2.56
CA PHE A 64 0.82 13.31 -2.06
C PHE A 64 -0.55 13.87 -2.52
N LYS A 65 -0.56 14.69 -3.55
CA LYS A 65 -1.75 15.27 -4.17
C LYS A 65 -1.71 15.10 -5.68
N ASP A 66 -2.89 15.01 -6.29
CA ASP A 66 -3.00 15.09 -7.74
C ASP A 66 -2.69 16.51 -8.24
N PRO A 67 -1.81 16.68 -9.24
CA PRO A 67 -1.57 18.01 -9.83
C PRO A 67 -2.82 18.68 -10.42
N GLN A 68 -3.86 17.90 -10.73
CA GLN A 68 -5.14 18.40 -11.23
C GLN A 68 -6.22 18.48 -10.15
N HIS A 69 -5.83 18.35 -8.87
CA HIS A 69 -6.69 18.48 -7.68
C HIS A 69 -7.85 17.48 -7.60
N ARG A 70 -7.75 16.32 -8.25
CA ARG A 70 -8.81 15.29 -8.24
C ARG A 70 -8.78 14.38 -7.00
N TRP A 71 -7.64 14.34 -6.30
CA TRP A 71 -7.46 13.60 -5.05
C TRP A 71 -6.32 14.19 -4.20
N ALA A 72 -6.38 13.93 -2.91
CA ALA A 72 -5.30 14.18 -1.96
C ALA A 72 -5.19 13.04 -0.95
N GLY A 73 -3.98 12.83 -0.41
CA GLY A 73 -3.72 11.81 0.61
C GLY A 73 -3.04 12.40 1.84
N SER A 74 -3.68 12.27 3.01
CA SER A 74 -3.22 12.93 4.25
C SER A 74 -2.42 12.04 5.18
N VAL A 75 -2.61 10.72 5.12
CA VAL A 75 -1.85 9.75 5.90
C VAL A 75 -1.18 8.74 5.01
N LEU A 76 -0.08 8.17 5.49
CA LEU A 76 0.72 7.21 4.77
C LEU A 76 0.64 5.83 5.41
N ARG A 77 0.36 4.81 4.62
CA ARG A 77 0.67 3.42 4.93
C ARG A 77 2.03 3.07 4.36
N VAL A 78 2.72 2.12 4.98
CA VAL A 78 4.07 1.73 4.59
C VAL A 78 4.19 0.23 4.42
N ARG A 79 5.08 -0.18 3.51
CA ARG A 79 5.47 -1.59 3.39
C ARG A 79 6.48 -1.93 4.47
N MET A 80 6.25 -3.05 5.17
CA MET A 80 7.12 -3.50 6.26
C MET A 80 7.64 -4.90 5.99
N LEU A 81 8.87 -5.14 6.43
CA LEU A 81 9.38 -6.48 6.66
C LEU A 81 8.88 -6.94 8.02
N VAL A 82 8.31 -8.12 8.06
CA VAL A 82 7.89 -8.79 9.29
C VAL A 82 8.63 -10.10 9.45
N SER A 83 9.00 -10.44 10.69
CA SER A 83 9.58 -11.73 11.01
C SER A 83 9.17 -12.22 12.38
N THR A 84 9.17 -13.56 12.55
CA THR A 84 8.81 -14.22 13.81
C THR A 84 10.01 -14.45 14.69
N ALA A 85 9.83 -14.30 16.00
CA ALA A 85 10.81 -14.77 16.99
C ALA A 85 10.82 -16.31 17.17
N LYS A 86 9.89 -17.02 16.54
CA LYS A 86 9.73 -18.49 16.65
C LYS A 86 10.55 -19.29 15.62
N HIS A 87 11.61 -18.71 15.06
CA HIS A 87 12.50 -19.39 14.12
C HIS A 87 13.53 -20.26 14.85
N PRO A 88 14.02 -21.33 14.25
CA PRO A 88 15.16 -22.09 14.80
C PRO A 88 16.49 -21.38 14.48
N GLY A 89 17.42 -21.37 15.44
CA GLY A 89 18.79 -20.86 15.27
C GLY A 89 18.96 -19.35 15.46
N ASP A 90 20.21 -18.92 15.38
CA ASP A 90 20.65 -17.53 15.60
C ASP A 90 20.69 -16.76 14.27
N TRP A 91 19.57 -16.31 13.77
CA TRP A 91 19.54 -15.37 12.66
C TRP A 91 18.93 -14.02 13.07
N LYS A 92 19.31 -12.98 12.38
CA LYS A 92 18.78 -11.64 12.63
C LYS A 92 17.52 -11.40 11.79
N PRO A 93 16.53 -10.63 12.31
CA PRO A 93 15.41 -10.15 11.52
C PRO A 93 15.87 -9.48 10.23
N PRO A 94 15.17 -9.65 9.10
CA PRO A 94 15.53 -9.00 7.85
C PRO A 94 15.37 -7.49 7.97
N THR A 95 16.33 -6.74 7.45
CA THR A 95 16.33 -5.28 7.42
C THR A 95 16.30 -4.72 6.01
N HIS A 96 16.58 -5.56 5.01
CA HIS A 96 16.55 -5.22 3.60
C HIS A 96 15.58 -6.13 2.86
N LEU A 97 14.93 -5.63 1.81
CA LEU A 97 14.07 -6.47 0.96
C LEU A 97 14.83 -7.69 0.42
N ARG A 98 16.11 -7.50 0.07
CA ARG A 98 16.97 -8.57 -0.46
C ARG A 98 17.34 -9.64 0.56
N ASP A 99 17.21 -9.36 1.86
CA ASP A 99 17.46 -10.35 2.90
C ASP A 99 16.51 -11.56 2.79
N LEU A 100 15.30 -11.36 2.24
CA LEU A 100 14.34 -12.44 2.02
C LEU A 100 14.83 -13.51 1.02
N MET A 101 15.89 -13.23 0.26
CA MET A 101 16.52 -14.19 -0.63
C MET A 101 17.66 -14.98 0.04
N LEU A 102 18.03 -14.67 1.28
CA LEU A 102 19.11 -15.35 2.00
C LEU A 102 18.73 -16.82 2.27
N PRO A 103 19.71 -17.74 2.23
CA PRO A 103 19.47 -19.17 2.39
C PRO A 103 18.74 -19.57 3.67
N GLN A 104 18.93 -18.82 4.77
CA GLN A 104 18.26 -19.10 6.04
C GLN A 104 16.73 -18.94 5.97
N PHE A 105 16.20 -18.20 5.00
CA PHE A 105 14.76 -18.01 4.79
C PHE A 105 14.15 -18.99 3.77
N LYS A 106 14.94 -19.92 3.23
CA LYS A 106 14.49 -20.82 2.16
C LYS A 106 13.25 -21.63 2.55
N GLY A 107 12.18 -21.48 1.78
CA GLY A 107 10.88 -22.11 2.02
C GLY A 107 10.04 -21.47 3.13
N HIS A 108 10.51 -20.36 3.74
CA HIS A 108 9.85 -19.73 4.89
C HIS A 108 9.58 -18.23 4.67
N VAL A 109 9.44 -17.80 3.42
CA VAL A 109 9.04 -16.43 3.03
C VAL A 109 7.64 -16.44 2.46
N ALA A 110 6.82 -15.48 2.87
CA ALA A 110 5.52 -15.24 2.23
C ALA A 110 5.37 -13.80 1.73
N LEU A 111 4.69 -13.66 0.61
CA LEU A 111 4.20 -12.40 0.06
C LEU A 111 2.73 -12.51 -0.29
N ALA A 112 2.00 -11.42 -0.15
CA ALA A 112 0.68 -11.33 -0.75
C ALA A 112 0.79 -11.37 -2.29
N ARG A 113 -0.10 -12.12 -2.96
CA ARG A 113 -0.15 -12.16 -4.43
C ARG A 113 -0.37 -10.75 -4.98
N PRO A 114 0.50 -10.25 -5.88
CA PRO A 114 0.38 -8.90 -6.41
C PRO A 114 -0.71 -8.83 -7.49
N THR A 115 -1.95 -8.64 -7.10
CA THR A 115 -3.07 -8.47 -8.05
C THR A 115 -3.45 -7.00 -8.23
N ALA A 116 -3.40 -6.22 -7.17
CA ALA A 116 -3.72 -4.78 -7.11
C ALA A 116 -3.26 -4.23 -5.76
N GLY A 117 -3.74 -3.04 -5.37
CA GLY A 117 -3.55 -2.46 -4.04
C GLY A 117 -2.08 -2.22 -3.68
N THR A 118 -1.79 -2.25 -2.40
CA THR A 118 -0.45 -1.92 -1.86
C THR A 118 0.66 -2.86 -2.34
N THR A 119 0.37 -4.17 -2.45
CA THR A 119 1.37 -5.14 -2.95
C THR A 119 1.65 -4.94 -4.45
N GLY A 120 0.61 -4.72 -5.26
CA GLY A 120 0.79 -4.42 -6.69
C GLY A 120 1.56 -3.13 -6.90
N GLY A 121 1.24 -2.09 -6.13
CA GLY A 121 1.96 -0.82 -6.13
C GLY A 121 3.41 -0.96 -5.71
N HIS A 122 3.72 -1.78 -4.69
CA HIS A 122 5.10 -2.04 -4.26
C HIS A 122 5.89 -2.74 -5.37
N VAL A 123 5.34 -3.78 -5.99
CA VAL A 123 5.97 -4.45 -7.14
C VAL A 123 6.28 -3.42 -8.24
N ALA A 124 5.32 -2.59 -8.62
CA ALA A 124 5.51 -1.59 -9.66
C ALA A 124 6.56 -0.52 -9.27
N ALA A 125 6.59 -0.10 -8.00
CA ALA A 125 7.59 0.83 -7.49
C ALA A 125 9.01 0.25 -7.62
N LEU A 126 9.20 -1.02 -7.30
CA LEU A 126 10.50 -1.70 -7.46
C LEU A 126 10.94 -1.71 -8.94
N TYR A 127 10.04 -2.02 -9.88
CA TYR A 127 10.36 -1.92 -11.31
C TYR A 127 10.69 -0.49 -11.76
N THR A 128 10.02 0.50 -11.19
CA THR A 128 10.25 1.90 -11.52
C THR A 128 11.60 2.41 -10.99
N ILE A 129 11.97 2.02 -9.77
CA ILE A 129 13.18 2.52 -9.09
C ILE A 129 14.42 1.70 -9.48
N TRP A 130 14.33 0.38 -9.43
CA TRP A 130 15.47 -0.51 -9.70
C TRP A 130 15.67 -0.78 -11.18
N GLY A 131 14.65 -0.54 -12.01
CA GLY A 131 14.62 -0.98 -13.40
C GLY A 131 14.30 -2.48 -13.50
N LYS A 132 14.02 -2.90 -14.75
CA LYS A 132 13.52 -4.26 -15.03
C LYS A 132 14.48 -5.36 -14.55
N ASP A 133 15.76 -5.23 -14.86
CA ASP A 133 16.72 -6.33 -14.64
C ASP A 133 16.92 -6.62 -13.15
N LYS A 134 17.09 -5.58 -12.32
CA LYS A 134 17.25 -5.72 -10.87
C LYS A 134 15.96 -6.17 -10.18
N ALA A 135 14.78 -5.71 -10.66
CA ALA A 135 13.50 -6.17 -10.15
C ALA A 135 13.26 -7.64 -10.49
N ASP A 136 13.51 -8.03 -11.75
CA ASP A 136 13.43 -9.43 -12.18
C ASP A 136 14.39 -10.33 -11.38
N GLU A 137 15.63 -9.88 -11.13
CA GLU A 137 16.59 -10.60 -10.28
C GLU A 137 16.04 -10.85 -8.88
N PHE A 138 15.44 -9.82 -8.25
CA PHE A 138 14.82 -9.95 -6.94
C PHE A 138 13.68 -10.97 -6.94
N PHE A 139 12.76 -10.88 -7.88
CA PHE A 139 11.62 -11.82 -7.93
C PHE A 139 12.06 -13.24 -8.29
N ARG A 140 13.08 -13.45 -9.14
CA ARG A 140 13.71 -14.76 -9.36
C ARG A 140 14.37 -15.29 -8.08
N GLY A 141 15.04 -14.43 -7.34
CA GLY A 141 15.63 -14.79 -6.05
C GLY A 141 14.59 -15.26 -5.03
N LEU A 142 13.45 -14.57 -4.94
CA LEU A 142 12.32 -14.99 -4.11
C LEU A 142 11.75 -16.34 -4.56
N HIS A 143 11.57 -16.54 -5.87
CA HIS A 143 11.12 -17.82 -6.43
C HIS A 143 12.11 -18.94 -6.08
N ALA A 144 13.40 -18.75 -6.34
CA ALA A 144 14.45 -19.73 -6.03
C ALA A 144 14.54 -20.04 -4.52
N ASN A 145 14.19 -19.05 -3.68
CA ASN A 145 14.11 -19.20 -2.23
C ASN A 145 12.79 -19.84 -1.75
N GLY A 146 11.89 -20.20 -2.67
CA GLY A 146 10.63 -20.89 -2.34
C GLY A 146 9.58 -19.99 -1.70
N VAL A 147 9.44 -18.75 -2.18
CA VAL A 147 8.41 -17.82 -1.69
C VAL A 147 7.00 -18.39 -1.82
N THR A 148 6.20 -18.27 -0.77
CA THR A 148 4.78 -18.63 -0.78
C THR A 148 3.93 -17.40 -1.10
N LEU A 149 3.11 -17.46 -2.15
CA LEU A 149 2.18 -16.40 -2.51
C LEU A 149 0.80 -16.66 -1.89
N VAL A 150 0.38 -15.76 -0.99
CA VAL A 150 -0.90 -15.85 -0.25
C VAL A 150 -1.92 -14.79 -0.71
N GLY A 151 -3.15 -14.89 -0.23
CA GLY A 151 -4.27 -14.05 -0.70
C GLY A 151 -4.22 -12.58 -0.28
N GLY A 152 -3.58 -12.25 0.86
CA GLY A 152 -3.57 -10.88 1.41
C GLY A 152 -2.38 -10.62 2.32
N ASN A 153 -2.15 -9.35 2.66
CA ASN A 153 -1.09 -8.94 3.57
C ASN A 153 -1.39 -9.37 5.01
N SER A 154 -2.66 -9.37 5.43
CA SER A 154 -3.08 -9.92 6.73
C SER A 154 -2.66 -11.38 6.88
N ILE A 155 -2.85 -12.21 5.83
CA ILE A 155 -2.47 -13.61 5.85
C ILE A 155 -0.94 -13.77 5.97
N VAL A 156 -0.14 -12.89 5.34
CA VAL A 156 1.32 -12.87 5.54
C VAL A 156 1.64 -12.61 7.01
N ALA A 157 1.14 -11.51 7.57
CA ALA A 157 1.42 -11.11 8.95
C ALA A 157 0.98 -12.18 9.96
N GLU A 158 -0.22 -12.74 9.78
CA GLU A 158 -0.74 -13.82 10.64
C GLU A 158 0.10 -15.11 10.57
N SER A 159 0.49 -15.54 9.35
CA SER A 159 1.30 -16.75 9.19
C SER A 159 2.68 -16.59 9.83
N VAL A 160 3.27 -15.39 9.74
CA VAL A 160 4.52 -15.07 10.43
C VAL A 160 4.32 -15.03 11.95
N ALA A 161 3.22 -14.45 12.46
CA ALA A 161 2.93 -14.41 13.89
C ALA A 161 2.69 -15.81 14.49
N ARG A 162 2.07 -16.71 13.73
CA ARG A 162 1.93 -18.11 14.13
C ARG A 162 3.25 -18.88 14.10
N GLY A 163 4.22 -18.44 13.30
CA GLY A 163 5.51 -19.11 13.09
C GLY A 163 5.47 -20.16 11.96
N ASP A 164 4.40 -20.20 11.16
CA ASP A 164 4.27 -21.06 9.98
C ASP A 164 5.23 -20.62 8.87
N ILE A 165 5.42 -19.33 8.77
CA ILE A 165 6.37 -18.61 7.91
C ILE A 165 7.29 -17.77 8.80
N TRP A 166 8.55 -17.59 8.41
CA TRP A 166 9.51 -16.88 9.26
C TRP A 166 9.64 -15.40 8.92
N ALA A 167 9.46 -15.03 7.66
CA ALA A 167 9.52 -13.64 7.23
C ALA A 167 8.61 -13.36 6.04
N GLY A 168 8.23 -12.08 5.88
CA GLY A 168 7.41 -11.64 4.76
C GLY A 168 7.34 -10.13 4.65
N ILE A 169 6.57 -9.67 3.66
CA ILE A 169 6.27 -8.24 3.43
C ILE A 169 4.76 -8.04 3.56
N CYS A 170 4.35 -7.14 4.45
CA CYS A 170 2.95 -6.73 4.62
C CYS A 170 2.84 -5.21 4.80
N ASP A 171 1.67 -4.71 5.11
CA ASP A 171 1.46 -3.31 5.46
C ASP A 171 1.57 -3.12 6.98
N ASN A 172 1.79 -1.89 7.42
CA ASN A 172 1.99 -1.55 8.85
C ASN A 172 0.80 -1.92 9.74
N ASP A 173 -0.41 -1.78 9.26
CA ASP A 173 -1.63 -2.15 9.98
C ASP A 173 -1.77 -3.66 10.15
N ASP A 174 -1.47 -4.45 9.10
CA ASP A 174 -1.48 -5.92 9.18
C ASP A 174 -0.46 -6.42 10.21
N ALA A 175 0.75 -5.84 10.21
CA ALA A 175 1.79 -6.16 11.19
C ALA A 175 1.37 -5.81 12.62
N ALA A 176 0.74 -4.64 12.81
CA ALA A 176 0.25 -4.20 14.11
C ALA A 176 -0.88 -5.09 14.62
N ASP A 177 -1.83 -5.43 13.75
CA ASP A 177 -2.99 -6.28 14.10
C ASP A 177 -2.55 -7.71 14.46
N ALA A 178 -1.72 -8.34 13.64
CA ALA A 178 -1.17 -9.65 13.94
C ALA A 178 -0.34 -9.66 15.23
N SER A 179 0.44 -8.60 15.48
CA SER A 179 1.22 -8.46 16.73
C SER A 179 0.34 -8.32 17.96
N ALA A 180 -0.80 -7.66 17.85
CA ALA A 180 -1.73 -7.46 18.95
C ALA A 180 -2.59 -8.70 19.24
N ASN A 181 -3.00 -9.43 18.21
CA ASN A 181 -4.03 -10.47 18.30
C ASN A 181 -3.47 -11.91 18.31
N ILE A 182 -2.23 -12.14 17.83
CA ILE A 182 -1.66 -13.49 17.68
C ILE A 182 -0.36 -13.61 18.46
N ALA A 183 0.72 -12.99 17.99
CA ALA A 183 2.01 -12.96 18.66
C ALA A 183 2.85 -11.80 18.15
N LYS A 184 3.70 -11.26 19.05
CA LYS A 184 4.60 -10.16 18.71
C LYS A 184 5.48 -10.51 17.52
N LEU A 185 5.52 -9.61 16.54
CA LEU A 185 6.39 -9.65 15.38
C LEU A 185 7.56 -8.68 15.54
N ASP A 186 8.71 -9.05 14.98
CA ASP A 186 9.71 -8.06 14.59
C ASP A 186 9.26 -7.43 13.28
N ALA A 187 8.97 -6.12 13.31
CA ALA A 187 8.43 -5.37 12.18
C ALA A 187 9.33 -4.16 11.91
N ASN A 188 9.96 -4.14 10.74
CA ASN A 188 10.96 -3.16 10.35
C ASN A 188 10.58 -2.45 9.05
N LEU A 189 10.91 -1.16 8.94
CA LEU A 189 10.96 -0.49 7.65
C LEU A 189 12.19 -1.02 6.88
N PRO A 190 12.05 -1.53 5.65
CA PRO A 190 13.20 -2.00 4.87
C PRO A 190 14.09 -0.87 4.37
N ASP A 191 15.37 -1.21 4.12
CA ASP A 191 16.30 -0.40 3.34
C ASP A 191 16.50 1.03 3.90
N GLN A 192 16.74 1.15 5.23
CA GLN A 192 16.80 2.44 5.94
C GLN A 192 18.21 3.04 6.03
N ALA A 193 19.27 2.34 5.60
CA ALA A 193 20.64 2.83 5.70
C ALA A 193 20.93 3.96 4.69
N ASP A 194 22.06 4.66 4.88
CA ASP A 194 22.50 5.69 3.95
C ASP A 194 22.78 5.08 2.56
N GLY A 195 22.33 5.77 1.52
CA GLY A 195 22.45 5.30 0.14
C GLY A 195 21.37 4.30 -0.31
N GLU A 196 20.51 3.83 0.57
CA GLU A 196 19.39 2.94 0.23
C GLU A 196 18.12 3.71 -0.12
N GLU A 197 17.14 3.04 -0.75
CA GLU A 197 15.91 3.68 -1.24
C GLU A 197 14.87 3.95 -0.14
N GLY A 198 14.92 3.20 0.97
CA GLY A 198 13.88 3.23 1.99
C GLY A 198 12.66 2.37 1.63
N THR A 199 11.60 2.48 2.42
CA THR A 199 10.36 1.74 2.17
C THR A 199 9.39 2.51 1.28
N LEU A 200 8.51 1.78 0.58
CA LEU A 200 7.39 2.43 -0.12
C LEU A 200 6.36 2.93 0.91
N ALA A 201 6.11 4.24 0.88
CA ALA A 201 4.99 4.88 1.55
C ALA A 201 3.88 5.18 0.55
N MET A 202 2.64 4.86 0.90
CA MET A 202 1.48 5.03 0.02
C MET A 202 0.46 5.94 0.70
N PRO A 203 0.10 7.07 0.07
CA PRO A 203 -0.93 7.94 0.63
C PRO A 203 -2.31 7.25 0.58
N CYS A 204 -3.02 7.30 1.71
CA CYS A 204 -4.45 7.03 1.76
C CYS A 204 -5.18 8.25 1.21
N THR A 205 -5.99 8.07 0.19
CA THR A 205 -6.50 9.15 -0.65
C THR A 205 -7.99 9.36 -0.50
N ALA A 206 -8.42 10.61 -0.64
CA ALA A 206 -9.83 10.97 -0.79
C ALA A 206 -10.02 11.81 -2.05
N GLY A 207 -11.11 11.57 -2.78
CA GLY A 207 -11.48 12.29 -4.00
C GLY A 207 -13.00 12.45 -4.12
N LEU A 208 -13.41 13.53 -4.79
CA LEU A 208 -14.83 13.81 -5.09
C LEU A 208 -15.22 13.03 -6.34
N VAL A 209 -16.25 12.20 -6.25
CA VAL A 209 -16.75 11.46 -7.41
C VAL A 209 -17.36 12.44 -8.43
N ALA A 210 -17.02 12.25 -9.70
CA ALA A 210 -17.58 13.06 -10.77
C ALA A 210 -19.11 12.84 -10.86
N GLY A 211 -19.88 13.93 -10.87
CA GLY A 211 -21.34 13.84 -10.86
C GLY A 211 -21.96 13.42 -9.52
N ALA A 212 -21.21 13.49 -8.42
CA ALA A 212 -21.68 13.14 -7.07
C ALA A 212 -23.06 13.74 -6.75
N PRO A 213 -24.06 12.92 -6.36
CA PRO A 213 -25.43 13.42 -6.12
C PRO A 213 -25.53 14.40 -4.94
N HIS A 214 -24.59 14.34 -3.99
CA HIS A 214 -24.56 15.20 -2.80
C HIS A 214 -23.23 15.97 -2.67
N SER A 215 -22.80 16.63 -3.75
CA SER A 215 -21.47 17.26 -3.89
C SER A 215 -21.07 18.15 -2.71
N GLU A 216 -21.95 18.99 -2.18
CA GLU A 216 -21.63 19.88 -1.05
C GLU A 216 -21.42 19.12 0.27
N ALA A 217 -22.12 18.02 0.48
CA ALA A 217 -21.89 17.16 1.63
C ALA A 217 -20.59 16.34 1.47
N ALA A 218 -20.33 15.87 0.25
CA ALA A 218 -19.09 15.18 -0.12
C ALA A 218 -17.85 16.04 0.12
N LYS A 219 -17.87 17.31 -0.29
CA LYS A 219 -16.76 18.25 -0.06
C LYS A 219 -16.46 18.42 1.43
N ARG A 220 -17.49 18.57 2.26
CA ARG A 220 -17.31 18.64 3.73
C ARG A 220 -16.75 17.35 4.31
N LEU A 221 -17.19 16.18 3.80
CA LEU A 221 -16.65 14.89 4.23
C LEU A 221 -15.18 14.73 3.82
N ILE A 222 -14.81 15.08 2.60
CA ILE A 222 -13.42 15.03 2.13
C ILE A 222 -12.53 15.95 2.97
N ASP A 223 -12.98 17.17 3.25
CA ASP A 223 -12.24 18.10 4.10
C ASP A 223 -12.02 17.53 5.51
N PHE A 224 -13.04 16.92 6.11
CA PHE A 224 -12.91 16.20 7.39
C PHE A 224 -11.95 15.02 7.30
N LEU A 225 -12.05 14.16 6.27
CA LEU A 225 -11.19 12.98 6.08
C LEU A 225 -9.71 13.35 5.94
N LEU A 226 -9.42 14.50 5.34
CA LEU A 226 -8.05 15.01 5.13
C LEU A 226 -7.56 15.91 6.28
N SER A 227 -8.34 16.06 7.34
CA SER A 227 -7.96 16.91 8.49
C SER A 227 -6.89 16.26 9.37
N ARG A 228 -6.08 17.10 10.06
CA ARG A 228 -5.11 16.63 11.06
C ARG A 228 -5.74 15.81 12.18
N GLN A 229 -7.01 16.09 12.54
CA GLN A 229 -7.75 15.31 13.52
C GLN A 229 -8.00 13.88 13.05
N THR A 230 -8.36 13.71 11.77
CA THR A 230 -8.53 12.38 11.16
C THR A 230 -7.19 11.67 11.03
N ASP A 231 -6.11 12.37 10.61
CA ASP A 231 -4.77 11.81 10.56
C ASP A 231 -4.38 11.20 11.91
N GLN A 232 -4.56 11.95 13.01
CA GLN A 232 -4.23 11.50 14.35
C GLN A 232 -5.00 10.23 14.73
N LYS A 233 -6.33 10.19 14.47
CA LYS A 233 -7.15 9.02 14.76
C LYS A 233 -6.73 7.77 13.98
N LEU A 234 -6.37 7.92 12.69
CA LEU A 234 -5.93 6.81 11.86
C LEU A 234 -4.54 6.29 12.30
N ILE A 235 -3.66 7.17 12.78
CA ILE A 235 -2.35 6.79 13.33
C ILE A 235 -2.51 6.11 14.69
N GLU A 236 -3.34 6.64 15.58
CA GLU A 236 -3.64 6.04 16.88
C GLU A 236 -4.25 4.63 16.74
N ALA A 237 -5.12 4.45 15.75
CA ALA A 237 -5.69 3.16 15.38
C ALA A 237 -4.70 2.19 14.71
N LYS A 238 -3.43 2.59 14.49
CA LYS A 238 -2.39 1.83 13.77
C LYS A 238 -2.71 1.56 12.29
N PHE A 239 -3.79 2.08 11.76
CA PHE A 239 -4.14 1.99 10.36
C PHE A 239 -3.10 2.68 9.47
N ALA A 240 -2.66 3.87 9.85
CA ALA A 240 -1.61 4.63 9.17
C ALA A 240 -0.31 4.67 9.97
N TRP A 241 0.81 4.73 9.27
CA TRP A 241 2.13 4.88 9.87
C TRP A 241 2.39 6.30 10.37
N CYS A 242 2.07 7.27 9.53
CA CYS A 242 2.25 8.69 9.85
C CYS A 242 1.37 9.60 8.99
N SER A 243 1.28 10.88 9.37
CA SER A 243 0.75 11.91 8.50
C SER A 243 1.71 12.18 7.33
N ALA A 244 1.16 12.42 6.16
CA ALA A 244 1.90 12.87 4.98
C ALA A 244 2.66 14.19 5.25
N ARG A 245 2.15 15.00 6.18
CA ARG A 245 2.71 16.28 6.62
C ARG A 245 4.03 16.13 7.39
N ASP A 246 4.18 15.00 8.10
CA ASP A 246 5.31 14.72 9.00
C ASP A 246 6.18 13.56 8.50
N ALA A 247 6.01 13.15 7.26
CA ALA A 247 6.63 11.96 6.69
C ALA A 247 8.16 11.90 6.87
N ALA A 248 8.84 13.02 6.64
CA ALA A 248 10.31 13.10 6.70
C ALA A 248 10.90 12.73 8.08
N ALA A 249 10.14 12.88 9.16
CA ALA A 249 10.57 12.56 10.52
C ALA A 249 10.27 11.10 10.93
N LYS A 250 9.67 10.28 10.06
CA LYS A 250 9.09 8.97 10.41
C LYS A 250 9.77 7.78 9.74
N GLY A 251 10.76 8.02 8.92
CA GLY A 251 11.53 7.00 8.22
C GLY A 251 12.00 7.47 6.86
N LYS A 252 12.85 6.67 6.25
CA LYS A 252 13.31 6.89 4.87
C LYS A 252 12.31 6.23 3.93
N PHE A 253 11.75 7.03 3.02
CA PHE A 253 10.77 6.57 2.06
C PHE A 253 11.29 6.67 0.64
N MET A 254 10.94 5.69 -0.17
CA MET A 254 11.23 5.68 -1.60
C MET A 254 10.78 7.00 -2.26
N THR A 255 11.64 7.57 -3.09
CA THR A 255 11.25 8.68 -3.94
C THR A 255 10.60 8.14 -5.19
N VAL A 256 9.28 8.18 -5.25
CA VAL A 256 8.48 7.64 -6.35
C VAL A 256 7.61 8.71 -7.00
N ASP A 257 7.47 8.61 -8.31
CA ASP A 257 6.38 9.22 -9.05
C ASP A 257 5.19 8.24 -9.04
N TYR A 258 4.19 8.51 -8.22
CA TYR A 258 3.02 7.62 -8.07
C TYR A 258 2.24 7.44 -9.38
N GLN A 259 2.23 8.45 -10.25
CA GLN A 259 1.59 8.38 -11.57
C GLN A 259 2.32 7.38 -12.48
N ALA A 260 3.65 7.48 -12.53
CA ALA A 260 4.48 6.54 -13.29
C ALA A 260 4.32 5.10 -12.76
N VAL A 261 4.33 4.94 -11.43
CA VAL A 261 4.09 3.63 -10.79
C VAL A 261 2.72 3.07 -11.14
N ALA A 262 1.66 3.86 -11.02
CA ALA A 262 0.30 3.44 -11.37
C ALA A 262 0.19 2.98 -12.83
N LYS A 263 0.78 3.74 -13.76
CA LYS A 263 0.80 3.41 -15.19
C LYS A 263 1.53 2.10 -15.49
N GLN A 264 2.64 1.85 -14.79
CA GLN A 264 3.44 0.64 -14.98
C GLN A 264 2.86 -0.59 -14.28
N MET A 265 2.02 -0.41 -13.27
CA MET A 265 1.57 -1.45 -12.34
C MET A 265 0.99 -2.70 -13.04
N PRO A 266 0.12 -2.63 -14.07
CA PRO A 266 -0.40 -3.84 -14.71
C PRO A 266 0.69 -4.70 -15.37
N ALA A 267 1.70 -4.08 -16.00
CA ALA A 267 2.81 -4.79 -16.63
C ALA A 267 3.76 -5.40 -15.59
N ALA A 268 4.09 -4.62 -14.56
CA ALA A 268 4.95 -5.05 -13.45
C ALA A 268 4.35 -6.24 -12.69
N ILE A 269 3.06 -6.20 -12.38
CA ILE A 269 2.33 -7.30 -11.73
C ILE A 269 2.41 -8.58 -12.57
N ARG A 270 2.11 -8.51 -13.88
CA ARG A 270 2.18 -9.68 -14.76
C ARG A 270 3.58 -10.29 -14.79
N GLN A 271 4.60 -9.44 -14.94
CA GLN A 271 6.00 -9.86 -14.99
C GLN A 271 6.45 -10.53 -13.69
N ALA A 272 6.26 -9.85 -12.56
CA ALA A 272 6.67 -10.38 -11.25
C ALA A 272 5.92 -11.66 -10.88
N THR A 273 4.61 -11.73 -11.16
CA THR A 273 3.81 -12.94 -10.91
C THR A 273 4.31 -14.11 -11.73
N ALA A 274 4.55 -13.92 -13.04
CA ALA A 274 5.08 -14.96 -13.90
C ALA A 274 6.43 -15.50 -13.37
N ILE A 275 7.35 -14.61 -12.98
CA ILE A 275 8.64 -15.00 -12.41
C ILE A 275 8.46 -15.77 -11.10
N MET A 276 7.66 -15.27 -10.15
CA MET A 276 7.47 -15.92 -8.85
C MET A 276 6.74 -17.27 -8.95
N GLU A 277 5.95 -17.48 -10.00
CA GLU A 277 5.27 -18.75 -10.30
C GLU A 277 6.08 -19.68 -11.22
N GLY A 278 7.31 -19.29 -11.60
CA GLY A 278 8.20 -20.10 -12.44
C GLY A 278 7.76 -20.20 -13.91
N ARG A 279 7.09 -19.16 -14.41
CA ARG A 279 6.58 -19.08 -15.79
C ARG A 279 7.38 -18.08 -16.65
#